data_6c437085520c3ed3959854d999044668
#
_entry.id   6c437085520c3ed3959854d999044668
#
_cell.length_a   1.000
_cell.length_b   1.000
_cell.length_c   1.000
_cell.angle_alpha   90.00
_cell.angle_beta   90.00
_cell.angle_gamma   90.00
#
_symmetry.space_group_name_H-M   'P 1'
#
loop_
_entity.id
_entity.type
_entity.pdbx_description
1 polymer ?
#
loop_
_entity_poly.entity_id
_entity_poly.type
_entity_poly.pdbx_seq_one_letter_code
_entity_poly.pdbx_strand_id
1 'polypeptide(L)'
;RGLNRKVEIAIEYIADEKVKFKNKDALGRTLPLTFESDLVVGDKVVLQNILFRTGYSYVLKESIPILENIAQKLLEKDKLYFKIEGHVCCTSHGRDAIDRGSGKRNLSLARARYIYEYLNRKGISRKRMKYVGLKHKFPLGGDPKFDRRVEIEITFIKD
;
A
#
# COMPACT_ATOMS: atom_id res chain seq x y z
N ARG A 1 3.47 38.44 -15.72
CA ARG A 1 3.89 37.13 -15.17
C ARG A 1 5.18 37.17 -14.37
N GLY A 2 6.03 38.15 -14.48
CA GLY A 2 7.23 38.27 -13.64
C GLY A 2 6.91 38.43 -12.16
N LEU A 3 5.88 39.18 -11.82
CA LEU A 3 5.37 39.33 -10.46
C LEU A 3 4.77 38.02 -9.95
N ASN A 4 4.03 37.28 -10.77
CA ASN A 4 3.44 36.00 -10.43
C ASN A 4 4.53 34.96 -10.19
N ARG A 5 5.61 34.98 -10.95
CA ARG A 5 6.76 34.06 -10.71
C ARG A 5 7.43 34.29 -9.38
N LYS A 6 7.59 35.52 -8.92
CA LYS A 6 8.14 35.83 -7.59
C LYS A 6 7.22 35.32 -6.48
N VAL A 7 5.91 35.52 -6.63
CA VAL A 7 4.92 35.01 -5.68
C VAL A 7 4.89 33.47 -5.69
N GLU A 8 4.97 32.88 -6.87
CA GLU A 8 5.05 31.42 -7.02
C GLU A 8 6.28 30.83 -6.32
N ILE A 9 7.47 31.43 -6.49
CA ILE A 9 8.70 31.00 -5.83
C ILE A 9 8.57 31.11 -4.30
N ALA A 10 8.00 32.20 -3.79
CA ALA A 10 7.77 32.38 -2.35
C ALA A 10 6.75 31.37 -1.81
N ILE A 11 5.71 31.06 -2.58
CA ILE A 11 4.69 30.05 -2.25
C ILE A 11 5.31 28.65 -2.27
N GLU A 12 6.16 28.34 -3.25
CA GLU A 12 6.87 27.08 -3.33
C GLU A 12 7.79 26.86 -2.12
N TYR A 13 8.52 27.89 -1.73
CA TYR A 13 9.38 27.80 -0.54
C TYR A 13 8.58 27.55 0.74
N ILE A 14 7.47 28.23 0.93
CA ILE A 14 6.56 28.03 2.07
C ILE A 14 5.89 26.66 1.97
N ALA A 15 5.52 26.23 0.76
CA ALA A 15 4.94 24.91 0.52
C ALA A 15 5.94 23.79 0.84
N ASP A 16 7.21 23.96 0.48
CA ASP A 16 8.26 22.99 0.78
C ASP A 16 8.47 22.83 2.29
N GLU A 17 8.47 23.91 3.05
CA GLU A 17 8.53 23.84 4.50
C GLU A 17 7.30 23.15 5.09
N LYS A 18 6.11 23.48 4.61
CA LYS A 18 4.87 22.83 5.03
C LYS A 18 4.85 21.34 4.62
N VAL A 19 5.39 21.02 3.45
CA VAL A 19 5.52 19.65 2.97
C VAL A 19 6.50 18.88 3.87
N LYS A 20 7.61 19.48 4.27
CA LYS A 20 8.54 18.86 5.23
C LYS A 20 7.86 18.54 6.57
N PHE A 21 6.99 19.40 7.07
CA PHE A 21 6.20 19.10 8.26
C PHE A 21 5.11 18.07 8.02
N LYS A 22 4.45 18.10 6.86
CA LYS A 22 3.42 17.13 6.48
C LYS A 22 3.99 15.74 6.16
N ASN A 23 5.27 15.65 5.82
CA ASN A 23 5.93 14.38 5.52
C ASN A 23 6.44 13.65 6.76
N LYS A 24 6.11 14.16 7.93
CA LYS A 24 6.39 13.48 9.21
C LYS A 24 5.09 13.21 9.96
N ASP A 25 5.03 12.05 10.59
CA ASP A 25 3.92 11.70 11.45
C ASP A 25 4.10 12.26 12.89
N ALA A 26 3.16 11.94 13.77
CA ALA A 26 3.19 12.38 15.16
C ALA A 26 4.42 11.87 15.94
N LEU A 27 5.03 10.77 15.48
CA LEU A 27 6.25 10.20 16.08
C LEU A 27 7.53 10.73 15.44
N GLY A 28 7.42 11.69 14.51
CA GLY A 28 8.57 12.27 13.81
C GLY A 28 9.13 11.40 12.68
N ARG A 29 8.45 10.36 12.29
CA ARG A 29 8.88 9.45 11.21
C ARG A 29 8.54 10.02 9.85
N THR A 30 9.44 9.84 8.87
CA THR A 30 9.21 10.29 7.50
C THR A 30 8.10 9.48 6.82
N LEU A 31 7.18 10.18 6.16
CA LEU A 31 6.11 9.57 5.39
C LEU A 31 6.44 9.59 3.88
N PRO A 32 5.94 8.63 3.09
CA PRO A 32 5.15 7.48 3.53
C PRO A 32 6.00 6.48 4.32
N LEU A 33 5.36 5.74 5.23
CA LEU A 33 6.04 4.69 5.97
C LEU A 33 6.51 3.58 5.02
N THR A 34 7.68 3.05 5.31
CA THR A 34 8.28 1.92 4.58
C THR A 34 8.70 0.84 5.57
N PHE A 35 9.17 -0.29 5.07
CA PHE A 35 9.70 -1.35 5.96
C PHE A 35 11.03 -0.96 6.62
N GLU A 36 11.64 0.15 6.23
CA GLU A 36 12.82 0.72 6.90
C GLU A 36 12.44 1.64 8.06
N SER A 37 11.17 2.05 8.15
CA SER A 37 10.69 2.90 9.24
C SER A 37 10.61 2.10 10.55
N ASP A 38 10.67 2.83 11.68
CA ASP A 38 10.41 2.25 13.00
C ASP A 38 8.92 1.98 13.15
N LEU A 39 8.48 0.82 12.70
CA LEU A 39 7.08 0.46 12.65
C LEU A 39 6.52 0.12 14.03
N VAL A 40 5.30 0.57 14.28
CA VAL A 40 4.51 0.24 15.47
C VAL A 40 3.19 -0.42 15.04
N VAL A 41 2.53 -1.08 15.99
CA VAL A 41 1.21 -1.69 15.74
C VAL A 41 0.21 -0.62 15.28
N GLY A 42 -0.53 -0.94 14.24
CA GLY A 42 -1.48 -0.04 13.59
C GLY A 42 -0.93 0.70 12.37
N ASP A 43 0.39 0.69 12.18
CA ASP A 43 1.00 1.31 10.99
C ASP A 43 0.59 0.59 9.71
N LYS A 44 0.46 1.37 8.64
CA LYS A 44 0.18 0.86 7.30
C LYS A 44 1.31 1.24 6.35
N VAL A 45 1.80 0.24 5.62
CA VAL A 45 2.79 0.42 4.56
C VAL A 45 2.11 0.12 3.23
N VAL A 46 2.05 1.11 2.35
CA VAL A 46 1.53 0.93 1.00
C VAL A 46 2.57 0.21 0.16
N LEU A 47 2.18 -0.84 -0.54
CA LEU A 47 3.06 -1.55 -1.47
C LEU A 47 3.13 -0.76 -2.78
N GLN A 48 4.02 0.21 -2.83
CA GLN A 48 4.19 1.08 -3.99
C GLN A 48 4.73 0.31 -5.18
N ASN A 49 4.28 0.71 -6.37
CA ASN A 49 4.72 0.15 -7.65
C ASN A 49 4.40 -1.34 -7.84
N ILE A 50 3.50 -1.89 -7.06
CA ILE A 50 2.93 -3.21 -7.32
C ILE A 50 1.75 -3.04 -8.27
N LEU A 51 1.96 -3.44 -9.51
CA LEU A 51 1.00 -3.29 -10.58
C LEU A 51 0.32 -4.62 -10.88
N PHE A 52 -1.01 -4.64 -10.78
CA PHE A 52 -1.82 -5.76 -11.19
C PHE A 52 -2.33 -5.56 -12.62
N ARG A 53 -2.50 -6.65 -13.34
CA ARG A 53 -3.20 -6.58 -14.62
C ARG A 53 -4.64 -6.11 -14.39
N THR A 54 -5.12 -5.19 -15.22
CA THR A 54 -6.45 -4.60 -15.09
C THR A 54 -7.53 -5.68 -15.03
N GLY A 55 -8.31 -5.67 -13.94
CA GLY A 55 -9.37 -6.63 -13.70
C GLY A 55 -8.93 -8.01 -13.21
N TYR A 56 -7.64 -8.24 -13.02
CA TYR A 56 -7.09 -9.53 -12.57
C TYR A 56 -6.38 -9.39 -11.23
N SER A 57 -6.16 -10.51 -10.57
CA SER A 57 -5.55 -10.57 -9.25
C SER A 57 -4.05 -10.90 -9.26
N TYR A 58 -3.44 -11.05 -10.43
CA TYR A 58 -2.00 -11.30 -10.53
C TYR A 58 -1.25 -10.04 -10.94
N VAL A 59 0.00 -9.96 -10.51
CA VAL A 59 0.86 -8.81 -10.79
C VAL A 59 1.54 -8.90 -12.15
N LEU A 60 1.90 -7.76 -12.69
CA LEU A 60 2.72 -7.67 -13.90
C LEU A 60 4.16 -8.08 -13.60
N LYS A 61 4.88 -8.50 -14.64
CA LYS A 61 6.29 -8.95 -14.52
C LYS A 61 7.19 -7.90 -13.86
N GLU A 62 6.97 -6.63 -14.16
CA GLU A 62 7.73 -5.50 -13.61
C GLU A 62 7.62 -5.40 -12.08
N SER A 63 6.55 -5.91 -11.51
CA SER A 63 6.32 -5.88 -10.07
C SER A 63 6.98 -7.03 -9.32
N ILE A 64 7.42 -8.08 -10.00
CA ILE A 64 8.01 -9.26 -9.35
C ILE A 64 9.29 -8.92 -8.58
N PRO A 65 10.28 -8.19 -9.15
CA PRO A 65 11.46 -7.80 -8.36
C PRO A 65 11.13 -6.96 -7.13
N ILE A 66 10.10 -6.12 -7.22
CA ILE A 66 9.63 -5.31 -6.09
C ILE A 66 9.05 -6.20 -5.00
N LEU A 67 8.22 -7.18 -5.37
CA LEU A 67 7.68 -8.15 -4.43
C LEU A 67 8.77 -9.01 -3.78
N GLU A 68 9.79 -9.39 -4.52
CA GLU A 68 10.94 -10.13 -3.98
C GLU A 68 11.67 -9.31 -2.91
N ASN A 69 11.86 -8.01 -3.16
CA ASN A 69 12.48 -7.10 -2.20
C ASN A 69 11.62 -6.97 -0.93
N ILE A 70 10.31 -6.81 -1.09
CA ILE A 70 9.37 -6.74 0.05
C ILE A 70 9.42 -8.03 0.86
N ALA A 71 9.41 -9.19 0.20
CA ALA A 71 9.51 -10.48 0.86
C ALA A 71 10.81 -10.59 1.67
N GLN A 72 11.93 -10.17 1.10
CA GLN A 72 13.23 -10.19 1.78
C GLN A 72 13.20 -9.31 3.04
N LYS A 73 12.66 -8.11 2.96
CA LYS A 73 12.53 -7.21 4.11
C LYS A 73 11.64 -7.80 5.22
N LEU A 74 10.54 -8.43 4.85
CA LEU A 74 9.64 -9.08 5.81
C LEU A 74 10.24 -10.35 6.42
N LEU A 75 11.11 -11.07 5.71
CA LEU A 75 11.88 -12.17 6.26
C LEU A 75 12.88 -11.67 7.31
N GLU A 76 13.57 -10.56 7.03
CA GLU A 76 14.52 -9.95 7.98
C GLU A 76 13.80 -9.42 9.23
N LYS A 77 12.60 -8.87 9.07
CA LYS A 77 11.77 -8.35 10.15
C LYS A 77 10.80 -9.43 10.67
N ASP A 78 11.35 -10.54 11.11
CA ASP A 78 10.61 -11.75 11.47
C ASP A 78 9.66 -11.59 12.69
N LYS A 79 9.81 -10.51 13.45
CA LYS A 79 8.94 -10.19 14.58
C LYS A 79 7.62 -9.50 14.19
N LEU A 80 7.49 -9.06 12.95
CA LEU A 80 6.30 -8.38 12.47
C LEU A 80 5.21 -9.38 12.09
N TYR A 81 4.02 -9.18 12.65
CA TYR A 81 2.78 -9.84 12.25
C TYR A 81 1.92 -8.78 11.57
N PHE A 82 1.28 -9.13 10.47
CA PHE A 82 0.64 -8.14 9.63
C PHE A 82 -0.57 -8.68 8.87
N LYS A 83 -1.38 -7.75 8.41
CA LYS A 83 -2.55 -8.02 7.58
C LYS A 83 -2.38 -7.34 6.23
N ILE A 84 -2.63 -8.08 5.16
CA ILE A 84 -2.55 -7.61 3.78
C ILE A 84 -3.94 -7.12 3.38
N GLU A 85 -4.05 -5.84 3.03
CA GLU A 85 -5.31 -5.17 2.72
C GLU A 85 -5.36 -4.79 1.25
N GLY A 86 -6.26 -5.42 0.50
CA GLY A 86 -6.48 -5.10 -0.91
C GLY A 86 -7.56 -4.03 -1.08
N HIS A 87 -7.33 -3.08 -1.96
CA HIS A 87 -8.26 -2.02 -2.31
C HIS A 87 -8.49 -1.96 -3.83
N VAL A 88 -9.69 -1.61 -4.23
CA VAL A 88 -10.02 -1.35 -5.63
C VAL A 88 -10.57 0.07 -5.78
N CYS A 89 -10.66 0.56 -7.02
CA CYS A 89 -11.28 1.85 -7.30
C CYS A 89 -12.56 1.71 -8.13
N CYS A 90 -13.21 2.83 -8.26
CA CYS A 90 -14.12 3.13 -9.37
C CYS A 90 -15.38 2.25 -9.40
N THR A 91 -15.73 1.64 -8.29
CA THR A 91 -16.97 0.89 -8.11
C THR A 91 -18.02 1.75 -7.41
N SER A 92 -19.30 1.47 -7.67
CA SER A 92 -20.40 2.17 -7.02
C SER A 92 -20.70 1.59 -5.63
N HIS A 93 -21.11 2.44 -4.70
CA HIS A 93 -21.59 2.06 -3.36
C HIS A 93 -20.57 1.28 -2.53
N GLY A 94 -19.27 1.55 -2.74
CA GLY A 94 -18.19 0.88 -2.00
C GLY A 94 -18.04 -0.61 -2.27
N ARG A 95 -18.66 -1.13 -3.34
CA ARG A 95 -18.61 -2.56 -3.69
C ARG A 95 -17.23 -2.96 -4.17
N ASP A 96 -16.96 -4.25 -4.13
CA ASP A 96 -15.77 -4.82 -4.75
C ASP A 96 -15.92 -4.87 -6.28
N ALA A 97 -14.80 -4.95 -6.98
CA ALA A 97 -14.75 -5.17 -8.40
C ALA A 97 -14.80 -6.67 -8.73
N ILE A 98 -15.14 -7.00 -9.98
CA ILE A 98 -15.14 -8.38 -10.43
C ILE A 98 -13.71 -8.79 -10.77
N ASP A 99 -13.28 -9.90 -10.20
CA ASP A 99 -12.07 -10.60 -10.61
C ASP A 99 -12.35 -11.37 -11.90
N ARG A 100 -11.72 -10.94 -12.99
CA ARG A 100 -11.95 -11.56 -14.30
C ARG A 100 -11.46 -13.00 -14.38
N GLY A 101 -10.49 -13.37 -13.54
CA GLY A 101 -10.00 -14.74 -13.50
C GLY A 101 -11.01 -15.73 -12.94
N SER A 102 -11.77 -15.34 -11.92
CA SER A 102 -12.77 -16.20 -11.26
C SER A 102 -14.22 -15.86 -11.60
N GLY A 103 -14.48 -14.68 -12.14
CA GLY A 103 -15.83 -14.16 -12.37
C GLY A 103 -16.53 -13.68 -11.09
N LYS A 104 -15.86 -13.70 -9.94
CA LYS A 104 -16.44 -13.32 -8.66
C LYS A 104 -16.21 -11.85 -8.35
N ARG A 105 -17.13 -11.23 -7.62
CA ARG A 105 -17.02 -9.84 -7.18
C ARG A 105 -16.19 -9.76 -5.89
N ASN A 106 -14.90 -10.05 -6.00
CA ASN A 106 -13.98 -10.11 -4.87
C ASN A 106 -12.54 -9.73 -5.25
N LEU A 107 -12.37 -8.82 -6.21
CA LEU A 107 -11.05 -8.48 -6.75
C LEU A 107 -10.09 -7.97 -5.67
N SER A 108 -10.57 -7.15 -4.72
CA SER A 108 -9.73 -6.65 -3.63
C SER A 108 -9.20 -7.79 -2.76
N LEU A 109 -10.06 -8.75 -2.42
CA LEU A 109 -9.67 -9.94 -1.66
C LEU A 109 -8.71 -10.82 -2.46
N ALA A 110 -9.00 -11.05 -3.75
CA ALA A 110 -8.17 -11.88 -4.62
C ALA A 110 -6.75 -11.30 -4.77
N ARG A 111 -6.61 -9.98 -4.86
CA ARG A 111 -5.32 -9.31 -4.91
C ARG A 111 -4.55 -9.42 -3.60
N ALA A 112 -5.22 -9.22 -2.48
CA ALA A 112 -4.59 -9.41 -1.17
C ALA A 112 -4.13 -10.87 -0.98
N ARG A 113 -4.95 -11.83 -1.40
CA ARG A 113 -4.61 -13.25 -1.37
C ARG A 113 -3.42 -13.58 -2.25
N TYR A 114 -3.33 -12.99 -3.43
CA TYR A 114 -2.17 -13.19 -4.32
C TYR A 114 -0.87 -12.81 -3.61
N ILE A 115 -0.83 -11.65 -2.98
CA ILE A 115 0.35 -11.19 -2.21
C ILE A 115 0.63 -12.14 -1.04
N TYR A 116 -0.39 -12.54 -0.29
CA TYR A 116 -0.28 -13.49 0.81
C TYR A 116 0.36 -14.81 0.36
N GLU A 117 -0.13 -15.40 -0.72
CA GLU A 117 0.39 -16.66 -1.26
C GLU A 117 1.83 -16.48 -1.79
N TYR A 118 2.12 -15.34 -2.43
CA TYR A 118 3.47 -15.01 -2.88
C TYR A 118 4.45 -14.95 -1.70
N LEU A 119 4.11 -14.20 -0.67
CA LEU A 119 4.96 -14.05 0.52
C LEU A 119 5.16 -15.39 1.25
N ASN A 120 4.13 -16.21 1.31
CA ASN A 120 4.24 -17.54 1.90
C ASN A 120 5.19 -18.44 1.11
N ARG A 121 5.11 -18.43 -0.22
CA ARG A 121 6.06 -19.18 -1.06
C ARG A 121 7.50 -18.71 -0.89
N LYS A 122 7.71 -17.45 -0.54
CA LYS A 122 9.04 -16.88 -0.25
C LYS A 122 9.54 -17.20 1.16
N GLY A 123 8.77 -17.89 1.97
CA GLY A 123 9.20 -18.36 3.28
C GLY A 123 8.58 -17.65 4.48
N ILE A 124 7.68 -16.69 4.26
CA ILE A 124 7.00 -16.03 5.37
C ILE A 124 5.90 -16.94 5.91
N SER A 125 5.92 -17.22 7.20
CA SER A 125 4.96 -18.10 7.85
C SER A 125 3.54 -17.55 7.74
N ARG A 126 2.59 -18.43 7.42
CA ARG A 126 1.15 -18.11 7.44
C ARG A 126 0.67 -17.60 8.80
N LYS A 127 1.33 -18.02 9.89
CA LYS A 127 1.01 -17.56 11.25
C LYS A 127 1.23 -16.05 11.44
N ARG A 128 2.11 -15.46 10.65
CA ARG A 128 2.42 -14.02 10.72
C ARG A 128 1.45 -13.17 9.90
N MET A 129 0.67 -13.77 9.02
CA MET A 129 -0.06 -13.06 7.98
C MET A 129 -1.57 -13.34 8.03
N LYS A 130 -2.34 -12.31 7.70
CA LYS A 130 -3.75 -12.41 7.30
C LYS A 130 -3.94 -11.58 6.04
N TYR A 131 -5.04 -11.80 5.33
CA TYR A 131 -5.40 -10.99 4.18
C TYR A 131 -6.89 -10.66 4.19
N VAL A 132 -7.24 -9.49 3.66
CA VAL A 132 -8.60 -9.00 3.60
C VAL A 132 -8.81 -8.14 2.36
N GLY A 133 -10.00 -8.20 1.79
CA GLY A 133 -10.43 -7.28 0.74
C GLY A 133 -11.25 -6.16 1.33
N LEU A 134 -10.78 -4.93 1.21
CA LEU A 134 -11.47 -3.73 1.73
C LEU A 134 -12.30 -3.02 0.65
N LYS A 135 -12.38 -3.59 -0.55
CA LYS A 135 -13.26 -3.10 -1.63
C LYS A 135 -12.92 -1.65 -2.01
N HIS A 136 -13.92 -0.81 -2.23
CA HIS A 136 -13.75 0.62 -2.47
C HIS A 136 -14.27 1.45 -1.29
N LYS A 137 -14.01 1.00 -0.07
CA LYS A 137 -14.51 1.66 1.16
C LYS A 137 -13.59 2.77 1.67
N PHE A 138 -12.33 2.78 1.27
CA PHE A 138 -11.32 3.70 1.79
C PHE A 138 -10.57 4.41 0.66
N PRO A 139 -11.28 5.23 -0.17
CA PRO A 139 -10.60 6.01 -1.21
C PRO A 139 -9.70 7.06 -0.56
N LEU A 140 -8.57 7.33 -1.22
CA LEU A 140 -7.60 8.32 -0.73
C LEU A 140 -8.00 9.76 -1.02
N GLY A 141 -9.00 9.96 -1.89
CA GLY A 141 -9.54 11.29 -2.24
C GLY A 141 -8.77 12.03 -3.34
N GLY A 142 -7.71 11.44 -3.87
CA GLY A 142 -6.95 11.97 -5.01
C GLY A 142 -7.28 11.25 -6.32
N ASP A 143 -6.25 11.04 -7.16
CA ASP A 143 -6.40 10.29 -8.40
C ASP A 143 -6.86 8.85 -8.08
N PRO A 144 -7.97 8.38 -8.71
CA PRO A 144 -8.51 7.04 -8.43
C PRO A 144 -7.53 5.89 -8.65
N LYS A 145 -6.51 6.08 -9.48
CA LYS A 145 -5.49 5.03 -9.69
C LYS A 145 -4.75 4.65 -8.41
N PHE A 146 -4.61 5.57 -7.45
CA PHE A 146 -3.98 5.30 -6.17
C PHE A 146 -4.89 4.57 -5.19
N ASP A 147 -6.19 4.50 -5.46
CA ASP A 147 -7.13 3.69 -4.70
C ASP A 147 -6.96 2.19 -5.00
N ARG A 148 -6.39 1.86 -6.16
CA ARG A 148 -6.04 0.50 -6.55
C ARG A 148 -4.69 0.13 -5.95
N ARG A 149 -4.71 -0.31 -4.71
CA ARG A 149 -3.50 -0.56 -3.96
C ARG A 149 -3.63 -1.75 -3.03
N VAL A 150 -2.49 -2.23 -2.58
CA VAL A 150 -2.39 -3.17 -1.45
C VAL A 150 -1.59 -2.49 -0.36
N GLU A 151 -2.08 -2.57 0.87
CA GLU A 151 -1.42 -2.06 2.06
C GLU A 151 -1.11 -3.21 3.00
N ILE A 152 -0.05 -3.07 3.78
CA ILE A 152 0.27 -3.98 4.88
C ILE A 152 0.07 -3.22 6.18
N GLU A 153 -0.84 -3.69 7.02
CA GLU A 153 -1.08 -3.16 8.37
C GLU A 153 -0.35 -4.03 9.39
N ILE A 154 0.46 -3.41 10.23
CA ILE A 154 1.15 -4.09 11.32
C ILE A 154 0.13 -4.37 12.43
N THR A 155 -0.10 -5.64 12.74
CA THR A 155 -1.12 -6.05 13.72
C THR A 155 -0.51 -6.45 15.05
N PHE A 156 0.73 -6.91 15.06
CA PHE A 156 1.43 -7.31 16.27
C PHE A 156 2.95 -7.31 16.02
N ILE A 157 3.71 -6.99 17.04
CA ILE A 157 5.18 -7.06 17.00
C ILE A 157 5.62 -7.92 18.18
N LYS A 158 6.29 -9.02 17.87
CA LYS A 158 6.79 -9.96 18.88
C LYS A 158 8.01 -9.37 19.61
N ASP A 159 8.07 -9.53 20.91
CA ASP A 159 9.23 -9.09 21.72
C ASP A 159 10.51 -9.88 21.40
#